data_c857a301310ab7a1980a4cb17e6f2776
#
_entry.id   c857a301310ab7a1980a4cb17e6f2776
#
_cell.length_a   1.000
_cell.length_b   1.000
_cell.length_c   1.000
_cell.angle_alpha   90.00
_cell.angle_beta   90.00
_cell.angle_gamma   90.00
#
_symmetry.space_group_name_H-M   'P 1'
#
loop_
_entity.id
_entity.type
_entity.pdbx_description
1 polymer ?
#
loop_
_entity_poly.entity_id
_entity_poly.type
_entity_poly.pdbx_seq_one_letter_code
_entity_poly.pdbx_strand_id
1 'polypeptide(L)'
;MVRKYRSLSGLIAPLGVLMLAGCATSPRTSPGPEDSARPPASLPNSPPPALPPAVPRPAPPPREIRLSPATQSLVTQAHSLAGRGDLPGASSTLDRALRIETSNPLLWIEMGRIRLLEGDAHQAETCGRKAFALAGGDQRALSGAGHLLADALRTQGRNQEASEVESRPYMR
;
A
#
# COMPACT_ATOMS: atom_id res chain seq x y z
N MET A 1 9.28 47.35 -13.63
CA MET A 1 8.53 47.56 -12.35
C MET A 1 8.85 46.40 -11.41
N VAL A 2 9.71 46.65 -10.44
CA VAL A 2 10.21 45.67 -9.51
C VAL A 2 9.35 45.74 -8.24
N ARG A 3 8.58 44.68 -7.94
CA ARG A 3 7.84 44.57 -6.66
C ARG A 3 8.62 43.79 -5.65
N LYS A 4 9.20 44.52 -4.70
CA LYS A 4 9.83 44.00 -3.47
C LYS A 4 8.77 43.34 -2.60
N TYR A 5 8.92 42.04 -2.29
CA TYR A 5 8.19 41.39 -1.20
C TYR A 5 9.00 41.55 0.10
N ARG A 6 8.38 42.26 1.04
CA ARG A 6 8.90 42.50 2.39
C ARG A 6 8.77 41.22 3.21
N SER A 7 9.89 40.81 3.77
CA SER A 7 10.01 39.85 4.85
C SER A 7 9.23 40.33 6.07
N LEU A 8 8.31 39.51 6.57
CA LEU A 8 7.72 39.63 7.90
C LEU A 8 8.26 38.47 8.76
N SER A 9 9.29 38.78 9.52
CA SER A 9 9.72 37.97 10.65
C SER A 9 8.68 38.09 11.77
N GLY A 10 7.95 37.02 12.06
CA GLY A 10 7.01 36.87 13.17
C GLY A 10 7.53 35.90 14.20
N LEU A 11 7.96 36.44 15.27
CA LEU A 11 8.32 35.92 16.57
C LEU A 11 7.20 35.01 17.13
N ILE A 12 7.44 33.75 17.43
CA ILE A 12 6.54 32.96 18.26
C ILE A 12 7.35 32.20 19.32
N ALA A 13 6.99 32.51 20.55
CA ALA A 13 7.56 32.05 21.80
C ALA A 13 7.29 30.56 22.09
N PRO A 14 8.10 29.90 22.91
CA PRO A 14 7.86 28.57 23.40
C PRO A 14 7.10 28.62 24.72
N LEU A 15 6.04 27.84 24.87
CA LEU A 15 5.47 27.55 26.19
C LEU A 15 4.73 26.22 26.20
N GLY A 16 5.07 25.36 27.15
CA GLY A 16 4.17 24.31 27.59
C GLY A 16 4.74 22.90 27.71
N VAL A 17 5.74 22.71 28.60
CA VAL A 17 6.05 21.42 29.20
C VAL A 17 4.89 21.05 30.14
N LEU A 18 4.16 19.96 29.89
CA LEU A 18 3.27 19.35 30.86
C LEU A 18 3.68 17.90 31.09
N MET A 19 4.40 17.71 32.20
CA MET A 19 4.69 16.43 32.85
C MET A 19 3.38 15.85 33.40
N LEU A 20 2.98 14.66 32.95
CA LEU A 20 2.04 13.82 33.70
C LEU A 20 2.69 12.46 33.95
N ALA A 21 3.25 12.37 35.14
CA ALA A 21 3.59 11.13 35.79
C ALA A 21 2.30 10.56 36.42
N GLY A 22 2.07 9.29 36.26
CA GLY A 22 1.00 8.55 36.94
C GLY A 22 1.05 7.12 36.44
N CYS A 23 1.41 6.22 37.16
CA CYS A 23 1.18 5.56 38.42
C CYS A 23 1.00 4.07 38.18
N ALA A 24 1.95 3.33 38.74
CA ALA A 24 1.72 2.22 39.65
C ALA A 24 0.85 1.05 39.17
N THR A 25 1.55 0.05 38.69
CA THR A 25 1.08 -1.33 38.65
C THR A 25 1.32 -2.00 40.01
N SER A 26 0.28 -2.36 40.71
CA SER A 26 0.35 -3.20 41.89
C SER A 26 0.51 -4.68 41.51
N PRO A 27 1.44 -5.39 42.10
CA PRO A 27 1.50 -6.85 41.97
C PRO A 27 0.46 -7.47 42.90
N ARG A 28 -0.48 -8.18 42.33
CA ARG A 28 -1.44 -8.99 43.10
C ARG A 28 -0.82 -10.34 43.40
N THR A 29 -0.25 -10.45 44.58
CA THR A 29 0.15 -11.73 45.19
C THR A 29 -1.11 -12.42 45.73
N SER A 30 -1.50 -13.53 45.16
CA SER A 30 -2.45 -14.46 45.79
C SER A 30 -1.68 -15.63 46.33
N PRO A 31 -1.78 -15.96 47.63
CA PRO A 31 -1.31 -17.24 48.16
C PRO A 31 -2.39 -18.28 47.87
N GLY A 32 -2.02 -19.33 47.17
CA GLY A 32 -2.82 -20.53 47.01
C GLY A 32 -2.57 -21.47 48.18
N PRO A 33 -3.52 -22.34 48.55
CA PRO A 33 -3.27 -23.41 49.47
C PRO A 33 -2.63 -24.58 48.76
N GLU A 34 -1.60 -25.12 49.41
CA GLU A 34 -1.06 -26.47 49.20
C GLU A 34 -2.17 -27.47 49.44
N ASP A 35 -2.38 -28.40 48.55
CA ASP A 35 -2.79 -29.72 48.95
C ASP A 35 -2.48 -30.82 47.92
N SER A 36 -1.88 -31.86 48.45
CA SER A 36 -1.94 -33.25 48.02
C SER A 36 -1.16 -33.69 46.79
N ALA A 37 -0.02 -34.21 47.14
CA ALA A 37 0.72 -35.20 46.37
C ALA A 37 -0.18 -36.32 45.82
N ARG A 38 -0.29 -36.36 44.49
CA ARG A 38 -0.72 -37.52 43.74
C ARG A 38 0.43 -37.98 42.86
N PRO A 39 0.93 -39.22 42.97
CA PRO A 39 1.99 -39.69 42.10
C PRO A 39 1.52 -39.66 40.65
N PRO A 40 2.37 -39.28 39.71
CA PRO A 40 2.00 -39.28 38.29
C PRO A 40 1.86 -40.75 37.84
N ALA A 41 0.67 -41.12 37.43
CA ALA A 41 0.47 -42.33 36.66
C ALA A 41 1.25 -42.19 35.35
N SER A 42 2.28 -43.04 35.22
CA SER A 42 3.03 -43.16 33.96
C SER A 42 2.09 -43.65 32.88
N LEU A 43 1.65 -42.70 32.04
CA LEU A 43 1.02 -43.04 30.77
C LEU A 43 2.08 -43.68 29.87
N PRO A 44 1.78 -44.79 29.19
CA PRO A 44 2.70 -45.36 28.24
C PRO A 44 2.98 -44.38 27.14
N ASN A 45 4.26 -44.11 26.92
CA ASN A 45 4.79 -43.22 25.87
C ASN A 45 4.61 -43.90 24.51
N SER A 46 3.38 -43.91 23.99
CA SER A 46 3.14 -44.31 22.62
C SER A 46 3.61 -43.15 21.75
N PRO A 47 4.55 -43.36 20.81
CA PRO A 47 4.94 -42.31 19.87
C PRO A 47 3.69 -41.88 19.09
N PRO A 48 3.53 -40.56 18.81
CA PRO A 48 2.42 -40.09 18.00
C PRO A 48 2.42 -40.85 16.66
N PRO A 49 1.26 -41.21 16.11
CA PRO A 49 1.19 -41.80 14.78
C PRO A 49 1.90 -40.84 13.80
N ALA A 50 2.86 -41.37 13.03
CA ALA A 50 3.52 -40.63 12.01
C ALA A 50 2.45 -40.08 11.05
N LEU A 51 2.37 -38.74 10.97
CA LEU A 51 1.49 -38.08 10.00
C LEU A 51 1.88 -38.56 8.59
N PRO A 52 0.91 -38.93 7.74
CA PRO A 52 1.20 -39.27 6.34
C PRO A 52 2.01 -38.16 5.70
N PRO A 53 2.95 -38.46 4.80
CA PRO A 53 3.70 -37.45 4.07
C PRO A 53 2.71 -36.43 3.48
N ALA A 54 2.89 -35.16 3.79
CA ALA A 54 2.05 -34.11 3.24
C ALA A 54 2.20 -34.13 1.71
N VAL A 55 1.15 -34.55 1.02
CA VAL A 55 1.07 -34.48 -0.43
C VAL A 55 1.23 -32.99 -0.80
N PRO A 56 2.22 -32.60 -1.62
CA PRO A 56 2.38 -31.21 -2.03
C PRO A 56 1.07 -30.73 -2.64
N ARG A 57 0.42 -29.81 -1.96
CA ARG A 57 -0.80 -29.20 -2.49
C ARG A 57 -0.40 -28.31 -3.66
N PRO A 58 -0.97 -28.50 -4.87
CA PRO A 58 -0.66 -27.61 -5.98
C PRO A 58 -0.80 -26.15 -5.54
N ALA A 59 0.17 -25.31 -5.91
CA ALA A 59 0.08 -23.88 -5.63
C ALA A 59 -1.22 -23.34 -6.24
N PRO A 60 -2.01 -22.54 -5.50
CA PRO A 60 -3.20 -21.93 -6.08
C PRO A 60 -2.81 -21.13 -7.32
N PRO A 61 -3.62 -21.14 -8.37
CA PRO A 61 -3.33 -20.36 -9.57
C PRO A 61 -3.15 -18.89 -9.24
N PRO A 62 -2.31 -18.15 -9.97
CA PRO A 62 -2.13 -16.72 -9.77
C PRO A 62 -3.49 -16.03 -9.76
N ARG A 63 -3.78 -15.25 -8.72
CA ARG A 63 -5.03 -14.50 -8.63
C ARG A 63 -4.94 -13.31 -9.59
N GLU A 64 -5.72 -13.35 -10.66
CA GLU A 64 -5.89 -12.18 -11.51
C GLU A 64 -6.64 -11.07 -10.76
N ILE A 65 -6.00 -9.92 -10.64
CA ILE A 65 -6.62 -8.73 -10.06
C ILE A 65 -7.54 -8.10 -11.09
N ARG A 66 -8.79 -7.88 -10.71
CA ARG A 66 -9.82 -7.27 -11.57
C ARG A 66 -10.53 -6.15 -10.82
N LEU A 67 -11.04 -5.19 -11.57
CA LEU A 67 -11.94 -4.16 -11.05
C LEU A 67 -13.35 -4.74 -10.91
N SER A 68 -14.07 -4.36 -9.87
CA SER A 68 -15.51 -4.61 -9.80
C SER A 68 -16.25 -3.81 -10.90
N PRO A 69 -17.47 -4.22 -11.28
CA PRO A 69 -18.24 -3.47 -12.27
C PRO A 69 -18.44 -1.99 -11.90
N ALA A 70 -18.61 -1.70 -10.61
CA ALA A 70 -18.78 -0.33 -10.13
C ALA A 70 -17.51 0.52 -10.32
N THR A 71 -16.35 0.00 -9.95
CA THR A 71 -15.07 0.72 -10.13
C THR A 71 -14.67 0.80 -11.58
N GLN A 72 -14.97 -0.21 -12.39
CA GLN A 72 -14.74 -0.18 -13.83
C GLN A 72 -15.55 0.93 -14.52
N SER A 73 -16.81 1.13 -14.12
CA SER A 73 -17.63 2.24 -14.60
C SER A 73 -17.02 3.60 -14.26
N LEU A 74 -16.52 3.76 -13.04
CA LEU A 74 -15.84 5.00 -12.62
C LEU A 74 -14.53 5.22 -13.41
N VAL A 75 -13.75 4.19 -13.67
CA VAL A 75 -12.54 4.29 -14.51
C VAL A 75 -12.90 4.75 -15.93
N THR A 76 -13.93 4.16 -16.53
CA THR A 76 -14.42 4.56 -17.85
C THR A 76 -14.87 6.03 -17.88
N GLN A 77 -15.58 6.48 -16.83
CA GLN A 77 -15.97 7.88 -16.67
C GLN A 77 -14.75 8.80 -16.55
N ALA A 78 -13.76 8.42 -15.74
CA ALA A 78 -12.54 9.19 -15.57
C ALA A 78 -11.76 9.34 -16.89
N HIS A 79 -11.63 8.26 -17.66
CA HIS A 79 -11.01 8.33 -19.00
C HIS A 79 -11.77 9.26 -19.94
N SER A 80 -13.11 9.24 -19.90
CA SER A 80 -13.94 10.16 -20.71
C SER A 80 -13.73 11.63 -20.29
N LEU A 81 -13.60 11.91 -19.01
CA LEU A 81 -13.29 13.26 -18.49
C LEU A 81 -11.90 13.71 -18.93
N ALA A 82 -10.90 12.85 -18.76
CA ALA A 82 -9.52 13.14 -19.17
C ALA A 82 -9.43 13.39 -20.69
N GLY A 83 -10.12 12.61 -21.51
CA GLY A 83 -10.18 12.80 -22.96
C GLY A 83 -10.81 14.13 -23.40
N ARG A 84 -11.59 14.77 -22.52
CA ARG A 84 -12.13 16.13 -22.73
C ARG A 84 -11.27 17.21 -22.07
N GLY A 85 -10.15 16.86 -21.46
CA GLY A 85 -9.27 17.80 -20.75
C GLY A 85 -9.69 18.12 -19.31
N ASP A 86 -10.79 17.53 -18.81
CA ASP A 86 -11.22 17.69 -17.42
C ASP A 86 -10.43 16.73 -16.51
N LEU A 87 -9.16 17.06 -16.31
CA LEU A 87 -8.26 16.28 -15.46
C LEU A 87 -8.68 16.32 -13.97
N PRO A 88 -9.12 17.47 -13.40
CA PRO A 88 -9.63 17.50 -12.04
C PRO A 88 -10.86 16.61 -11.83
N GLY A 89 -11.79 16.60 -12.79
CA GLY A 89 -12.96 15.73 -12.77
C GLY A 89 -12.59 14.25 -12.87
N ALA A 90 -11.62 13.91 -13.72
CA ALA A 90 -11.08 12.56 -13.84
C ALA A 90 -10.44 12.08 -12.53
N SER A 91 -9.58 12.91 -11.93
CA SER A 91 -8.91 12.66 -10.65
C SER A 91 -9.93 12.42 -9.53
N SER A 92 -10.92 13.31 -9.39
CA SER A 92 -12.01 13.17 -8.39
C SER A 92 -12.83 11.89 -8.58
N THR A 93 -13.04 11.47 -9.83
CA THR A 93 -13.78 10.23 -10.15
C THR A 93 -12.97 9.00 -9.73
N LEU A 94 -11.65 8.99 -9.98
CA LEU A 94 -10.76 7.91 -9.52
C LEU A 94 -10.61 7.88 -8.00
N ASP A 95 -10.62 9.02 -7.32
CA ASP A 95 -10.66 9.07 -5.86
C ASP A 95 -11.91 8.37 -5.29
N ARG A 96 -13.06 8.48 -5.97
CA ARG A 96 -14.26 7.73 -5.59
C ARG A 96 -14.08 6.23 -5.80
N ALA A 97 -13.47 5.81 -6.90
CA ALA A 97 -13.16 4.41 -7.15
C ALA A 97 -12.20 3.85 -6.10
N LEU A 98 -11.16 4.60 -5.73
CA LEU A 98 -10.21 4.23 -4.69
C LEU A 98 -10.85 4.13 -3.30
N ARG A 99 -11.90 4.88 -2.99
CA ARG A 99 -12.65 4.70 -1.73
C ARG A 99 -13.42 3.37 -1.71
N ILE A 100 -13.78 2.83 -2.85
CA ILE A 100 -14.48 1.53 -2.96
C ILE A 100 -13.47 0.37 -2.89
N GLU A 101 -12.36 0.47 -3.62
CA GLU A 101 -11.35 -0.58 -3.73
C GLU A 101 -9.93 -0.02 -3.47
N THR A 102 -9.66 0.42 -2.24
CA THR A 102 -8.39 1.06 -1.85
C THR A 102 -7.14 0.22 -2.15
N SER A 103 -7.28 -1.11 -2.08
CA SER A 103 -6.17 -2.06 -2.26
C SER A 103 -6.06 -2.60 -3.69
N ASN A 104 -6.83 -2.08 -4.64
CA ASN A 104 -6.75 -2.53 -6.02
C ASN A 104 -5.63 -1.77 -6.77
N PRO A 105 -4.54 -2.45 -7.20
CA PRO A 105 -3.41 -1.79 -7.85
C PRO A 105 -3.78 -1.14 -9.20
N LEU A 106 -4.80 -1.67 -9.90
CA LEU A 106 -5.21 -1.12 -11.17
C LEU A 106 -5.75 0.31 -11.04
N LEU A 107 -6.43 0.62 -9.94
CA LEU A 107 -6.92 1.99 -9.68
C LEU A 107 -5.78 2.96 -9.41
N TRP A 108 -4.73 2.51 -8.72
CA TRP A 108 -3.54 3.33 -8.49
C TRP A 108 -2.77 3.59 -9.79
N ILE A 109 -2.75 2.61 -10.72
CA ILE A 109 -2.18 2.80 -12.05
C ILE A 109 -2.96 3.87 -12.81
N GLU A 110 -4.29 3.80 -12.82
CA GLU A 110 -5.13 4.79 -13.51
C GLU A 110 -4.98 6.19 -12.90
N MET A 111 -4.95 6.30 -11.57
CA MET A 111 -4.70 7.57 -10.89
C MET A 111 -3.34 8.16 -11.29
N GLY A 112 -2.29 7.36 -11.31
CA GLY A 112 -0.95 7.80 -11.70
C GLY A 112 -0.89 8.29 -13.15
N ARG A 113 -1.64 7.67 -14.07
CA ARG A 113 -1.77 8.16 -15.45
C ARG A 113 -2.41 9.55 -15.53
N ILE A 114 -3.46 9.78 -14.74
CA ILE A 114 -4.05 11.12 -14.66
C ILE A 114 -3.05 12.12 -14.09
N ARG A 115 -2.28 11.76 -13.07
CA ARG A 115 -1.23 12.63 -12.51
C ARG A 115 -0.15 13.00 -13.53
N LEU A 116 0.23 12.07 -14.42
CA LEU A 116 1.12 12.39 -15.54
C LEU A 116 0.51 13.40 -16.50
N LEU A 117 -0.78 13.26 -16.83
CA LEU A 117 -1.48 14.22 -17.69
C LEU A 117 -1.61 15.60 -17.04
N GLU A 118 -1.73 15.67 -15.71
CA GLU A 118 -1.70 16.91 -14.92
C GLU A 118 -0.29 17.52 -14.84
N GLY A 119 0.75 16.80 -15.29
CA GLY A 119 2.15 17.22 -15.19
C GLY A 119 2.79 16.91 -13.84
N ASP A 120 2.09 16.22 -12.94
CA ASP A 120 2.61 15.85 -11.62
C ASP A 120 3.28 14.47 -11.63
N ALA A 121 4.49 14.43 -12.19
CA ALA A 121 5.27 13.21 -12.31
C ALA A 121 5.68 12.60 -10.95
N HIS A 122 5.81 13.42 -9.88
CA HIS A 122 6.12 12.92 -8.55
C HIS A 122 4.95 12.17 -7.93
N GLN A 123 3.73 12.69 -8.08
CA GLN A 123 2.53 11.99 -7.64
C GLN A 123 2.29 10.71 -8.46
N ALA A 124 2.56 10.75 -9.77
CA ALA A 124 2.49 9.57 -10.63
C ALA A 124 3.46 8.47 -10.18
N GLU A 125 4.70 8.82 -9.84
CA GLU A 125 5.69 7.89 -9.27
C GLU A 125 5.17 7.27 -7.96
N THR A 126 4.59 8.07 -7.09
CA THR A 126 4.00 7.60 -5.82
C THR A 126 2.87 6.60 -6.07
N CYS A 127 1.98 6.89 -7.02
CA CYS A 127 0.91 5.98 -7.42
C CYS A 127 1.46 4.68 -8.01
N GLY A 128 2.48 4.74 -8.86
CA GLY A 128 3.15 3.56 -9.42
C GLY A 128 3.78 2.68 -8.36
N ARG A 129 4.50 3.25 -7.40
CA ARG A 129 5.07 2.51 -6.25
C ARG A 129 3.99 1.85 -5.40
N LYS A 130 2.88 2.53 -5.18
CA LYS A 130 1.73 1.98 -4.44
C LYS A 130 1.09 0.82 -5.19
N ALA A 131 0.87 0.98 -6.50
CA ALA A 131 0.34 -0.09 -7.34
C ALA A 131 1.25 -1.32 -7.31
N PHE A 132 2.57 -1.12 -7.43
CA PHE A 132 3.56 -2.19 -7.38
C PHE A 132 3.50 -2.96 -6.06
N ALA A 133 3.42 -2.26 -4.93
CA ALA A 133 3.31 -2.88 -3.60
C ALA A 133 2.01 -3.69 -3.42
N LEU A 134 0.94 -3.31 -4.11
CA LEU A 134 -0.38 -3.96 -4.03
C LEU A 134 -0.56 -5.08 -5.06
N ALA A 135 0.33 -5.19 -6.05
CA ALA A 135 0.18 -6.11 -7.17
C ALA A 135 0.20 -7.61 -6.78
N GLY A 136 0.79 -7.94 -5.61
CA GLY A 136 0.69 -9.29 -5.02
C GLY A 136 1.14 -10.44 -5.93
N GLY A 137 2.02 -10.17 -6.90
CA GLY A 137 2.48 -11.14 -7.89
C GLY A 137 1.62 -11.22 -9.17
N ASP A 138 0.55 -10.45 -9.28
CA ASP A 138 -0.21 -10.33 -10.53
C ASP A 138 0.66 -9.68 -11.61
N GLN A 139 0.97 -10.44 -12.66
CA GLN A 139 1.90 -10.01 -13.72
C GLN A 139 1.41 -8.76 -14.46
N ARG A 140 0.10 -8.65 -14.70
CA ARG A 140 -0.52 -7.52 -15.39
C ARG A 140 -0.41 -6.24 -14.54
N ALA A 141 -0.69 -6.35 -13.25
CA ALA A 141 -0.56 -5.21 -12.33
C ALA A 141 0.91 -4.79 -12.15
N LEU A 142 1.83 -5.76 -12.04
CA LEU A 142 3.27 -5.48 -11.95
C LEU A 142 3.79 -4.75 -13.20
N SER A 143 3.45 -5.25 -14.38
CA SER A 143 3.84 -4.62 -15.64
C SER A 143 3.24 -3.23 -15.79
N GLY A 144 1.94 -3.06 -15.50
CA GLY A 144 1.28 -1.76 -15.56
C GLY A 144 1.87 -0.73 -14.58
N ALA A 145 2.19 -1.15 -13.36
CA ALA A 145 2.86 -0.31 -12.38
C ALA A 145 4.29 0.05 -12.81
N GLY A 146 5.01 -0.91 -13.41
CA GLY A 146 6.35 -0.69 -13.94
C GLY A 146 6.38 0.33 -15.08
N HIS A 147 5.46 0.23 -16.04
CA HIS A 147 5.34 1.23 -17.11
C HIS A 147 5.05 2.63 -16.55
N LEU A 148 4.08 2.74 -15.65
CA LEU A 148 3.77 4.02 -15.00
C LEU A 148 4.99 4.61 -14.27
N LEU A 149 5.75 3.80 -13.55
CA LEU A 149 6.98 4.22 -12.88
C LEU A 149 8.04 4.72 -13.88
N ALA A 150 8.26 3.97 -14.95
CA ALA A 150 9.23 4.36 -15.98
C ALA A 150 8.83 5.69 -16.65
N ASP A 151 7.56 5.88 -16.98
CA ASP A 151 7.05 7.12 -17.58
C ASP A 151 7.19 8.30 -16.61
N ALA A 152 6.86 8.11 -15.34
CA ALA A 152 7.00 9.14 -14.31
C ALA A 152 8.48 9.53 -14.10
N LEU A 153 9.39 8.57 -14.08
CA LEU A 153 10.83 8.80 -13.95
C LEU A 153 11.40 9.55 -15.17
N ARG A 154 10.97 9.18 -16.40
CA ARG A 154 11.37 9.89 -17.60
C ARG A 154 10.90 11.33 -17.59
N THR A 155 9.66 11.58 -17.20
CA THR A 155 9.11 12.92 -17.10
C THR A 155 9.88 13.79 -16.09
N GLN A 156 10.49 13.16 -15.07
CA GLN A 156 11.38 13.81 -14.11
C GLN A 156 12.83 13.94 -14.62
N GLY A 157 13.17 13.46 -15.81
CA GLY A 157 14.54 13.42 -16.35
C GLY A 157 15.43 12.29 -15.79
N ARG A 158 14.88 11.37 -14.99
CA ARG A 158 15.58 10.25 -14.36
C ARG A 158 15.62 9.02 -15.29
N ASN A 159 16.19 9.20 -16.47
CA ASN A 159 16.14 8.21 -17.56
C ASN A 159 16.86 6.90 -17.21
N GLN A 160 17.95 6.94 -16.46
CA GLN A 160 18.67 5.74 -16.05
C GLN A 160 17.80 4.85 -15.16
N GLU A 161 17.14 5.43 -14.16
CA GLU A 161 16.24 4.70 -13.27
C GLU A 161 15.03 4.13 -14.02
N ALA A 162 14.49 4.87 -14.99
CA ALA A 162 13.42 4.37 -15.86
C ALA A 162 13.87 3.11 -16.63
N SER A 163 15.07 3.13 -17.21
CA SER A 163 15.64 1.97 -17.90
C SER A 163 15.88 0.77 -16.98
N GLU A 164 16.28 1.01 -15.74
CA GLU A 164 16.42 -0.04 -14.74
C GLU A 164 15.07 -0.70 -14.40
N VAL A 165 13.99 0.08 -14.26
CA VAL A 165 12.63 -0.43 -14.06
C VAL A 165 12.23 -1.31 -15.25
N GLU A 166 12.45 -0.85 -16.48
CA GLU A 166 12.08 -1.58 -17.72
C GLU A 166 12.86 -2.87 -17.93
N SER A 167 14.07 -2.97 -17.40
CA SER A 167 14.90 -4.18 -17.48
C SER A 167 14.41 -5.32 -16.60
N ARG A 168 13.45 -5.09 -15.72
CA ARG A 168 12.97 -6.07 -14.76
C ARG A 168 12.15 -7.18 -15.41
N PRO A 169 12.20 -8.43 -14.87
CA PRO A 169 11.51 -9.59 -15.46
C PRO A 169 9.99 -9.42 -15.61
N TYR A 170 9.35 -8.67 -14.73
CA TYR A 170 7.90 -8.42 -14.77
C TYR A 170 7.45 -7.47 -15.89
N MET A 171 8.39 -6.89 -16.64
CA MET A 171 8.10 -6.03 -17.79
C MET A 171 8.02 -6.83 -19.11
N ARG A 172 8.33 -8.13 -19.10
CA ARG A 172 8.36 -9.02 -20.27
C ARG A 172 7.04 -9.73 -20.48
#